data_75131b381f6c463f9230a69a8beff2d6
#
_entry.id   75131b381f6c463f9230a69a8beff2d6
#
_cell.length_a   1.000
_cell.length_b   1.000
_cell.length_c   1.000
_cell.angle_alpha   90.00
_cell.angle_beta   90.00
_cell.angle_gamma   90.00
#
_symmetry.space_group_name_H-M   'P 1'
#
loop_
_entity.id
_entity.type
_entity.pdbx_description
1 polymer ?
#
loop_
_entity_poly.entity_id
_entity_poly.type
_entity_poly.pdbx_seq_one_letter_code
_entity_poly.pdbx_strand_id
1 'polypeptide(L)'
;RASKNKNEPLFILLHGAGAMGSDNLKQLFDNLPLYKQLIKTDCNILLPQAPFGSNRGEAMQNYIKSIKRLADKLPIDFDRKRIYIIGTSFGGCCVWQLIYLFPEYFAAAVPVMGSLCPDHRYEKYDFRRLVKTPIWAAHSSDDTNVRIDSDDYCAAELEKLGADIKY
;
A
#
# COMPACT_ATOMS: atom_id res chain seq x y z
N ARG A 1 -13.33 5.18 8.60
CA ARG A 1 -14.04 4.67 9.78
C ARG A 1 -13.10 4.70 10.98
N ALA A 2 -13.55 5.27 12.09
CA ALA A 2 -12.88 5.13 13.38
C ALA A 2 -13.47 3.94 14.15
N SER A 3 -12.63 3.22 14.89
CA SER A 3 -13.07 2.22 15.87
C SER A 3 -13.76 2.93 17.05
N LYS A 4 -14.64 2.20 17.75
CA LYS A 4 -15.21 2.65 19.02
C LYS A 4 -14.23 2.47 20.18
N ASN A 5 -13.31 1.53 20.06
CA ASN A 5 -12.29 1.23 21.05
C ASN A 5 -11.03 2.06 20.81
N LYS A 6 -10.29 2.34 21.88
CA LYS A 6 -9.00 3.03 21.80
C LYS A 6 -7.89 2.05 21.45
N ASN A 7 -6.79 2.58 20.91
CA ASN A 7 -5.58 1.85 20.64
C ASN A 7 -5.75 0.64 19.69
N GLU A 8 -6.74 0.70 18.78
CA GLU A 8 -6.95 -0.33 17.76
C GLU A 8 -6.07 -0.11 16.54
N PRO A 9 -5.79 -1.15 15.72
CA PRO A 9 -4.95 -1.03 14.54
C PRO A 9 -5.54 -0.07 13.50
N LEU A 10 -4.68 0.50 12.66
CA LEU A 10 -5.07 1.27 11.48
C LEU A 10 -4.78 0.45 10.21
N PHE A 11 -5.81 0.23 9.39
CA PHE A 11 -5.69 -0.29 8.04
C PHE A 11 -5.81 0.83 7.03
N ILE A 12 -4.83 0.96 6.13
CA ILE A 12 -4.84 1.89 5.02
C ILE A 12 -5.07 1.09 3.73
N LEU A 13 -6.18 1.37 3.04
CA LEU A 13 -6.58 0.66 1.83
C LEU A 13 -6.42 1.58 0.62
N LEU A 14 -5.57 1.20 -0.33
CA LEU A 14 -5.27 1.97 -1.53
C LEU A 14 -5.92 1.35 -2.76
N HIS A 15 -6.68 2.17 -3.47
CA HIS A 15 -7.46 1.78 -4.65
C HIS A 15 -6.62 1.72 -5.93
N GLY A 16 -7.15 1.02 -6.94
CA GLY A 16 -6.61 1.02 -8.30
C GLY A 16 -6.85 2.34 -9.06
N ALA A 17 -6.19 2.51 -10.21
CA ALA A 17 -6.24 3.77 -10.99
C ALA A 17 -7.67 4.17 -11.40
N GLY A 18 -8.57 3.22 -11.60
CA GLY A 18 -9.97 3.47 -11.99
C GLY A 18 -10.79 4.23 -10.94
N ALA A 19 -10.36 4.23 -9.67
CA ALA A 19 -11.07 4.91 -8.59
C ALA A 19 -10.49 6.29 -8.24
N MET A 20 -9.54 6.81 -9.04
CA MET A 20 -9.07 8.18 -8.90
C MET A 20 -10.21 9.18 -9.05
N GLY A 21 -10.14 10.28 -8.32
CA GLY A 21 -11.17 11.32 -8.34
C GLY A 21 -11.14 12.25 -7.15
N SER A 22 -12.29 12.87 -6.88
CA SER A 22 -12.50 13.82 -5.78
C SER A 22 -13.88 13.66 -5.13
N ASP A 23 -14.56 12.56 -5.42
CA ASP A 23 -15.92 12.29 -4.92
C ASP A 23 -15.97 11.60 -3.54
N ASN A 24 -14.83 11.08 -3.07
CA ASN A 24 -14.71 10.30 -1.85
C ASN A 24 -15.62 9.05 -1.78
N LEU A 25 -15.97 8.48 -2.91
CA LEU A 25 -16.86 7.31 -3.02
C LEU A 25 -16.22 6.17 -3.82
N LYS A 26 -15.60 6.44 -4.96
CA LYS A 26 -15.05 5.41 -5.86
C LYS A 26 -14.04 4.50 -5.16
N GLN A 27 -13.15 5.06 -4.34
CA GLN A 27 -12.16 4.28 -3.59
C GLN A 27 -12.82 3.33 -2.58
N LEU A 28 -13.98 3.66 -2.05
CA LEU A 28 -14.73 2.76 -1.16
C LEU A 28 -15.30 1.57 -1.95
N PHE A 29 -15.87 1.83 -3.14
CA PHE A 29 -16.41 0.76 -3.98
C PHE A 29 -15.31 -0.17 -4.49
N ASP A 30 -14.15 0.37 -4.87
CA ASP A 30 -12.99 -0.41 -5.31
C ASP A 30 -12.46 -1.36 -4.20
N ASN A 31 -12.50 -0.92 -2.95
CA ASN A 31 -12.07 -1.69 -1.78
C ASN A 31 -13.22 -2.39 -1.05
N LEU A 32 -14.42 -2.38 -1.58
CA LEU A 32 -15.62 -2.80 -0.84
C LEU A 32 -15.57 -4.23 -0.28
N PRO A 33 -15.05 -5.24 -1.00
CA PRO A 33 -14.96 -6.60 -0.44
C PRO A 33 -14.11 -6.64 0.84
N LEU A 34 -12.92 -6.05 0.81
CA LEU A 34 -12.02 -6.00 1.96
C LEU A 34 -12.58 -5.13 3.08
N TYR A 35 -13.13 -3.97 2.73
CA TYR A 35 -13.79 -3.07 3.69
C TYR A 35 -14.90 -3.80 4.47
N LYS A 36 -15.75 -4.59 3.78
CA LYS A 36 -16.82 -5.37 4.40
C LYS A 36 -16.31 -6.43 5.39
N GLN A 37 -15.11 -6.94 5.23
CA GLN A 37 -14.51 -7.87 6.19
C GLN A 37 -13.93 -7.09 7.38
N LEU A 38 -13.17 -6.05 7.12
CA LEU A 38 -12.54 -5.26 8.17
C LEU A 38 -13.51 -4.57 9.11
N ILE A 39 -14.69 -4.15 8.63
CA ILE A 39 -15.70 -3.54 9.52
C ILE A 39 -16.31 -4.51 10.53
N LYS A 40 -16.08 -5.82 10.37
CA LYS A 40 -16.50 -6.84 11.35
C LYS A 40 -15.51 -6.97 12.50
N THR A 41 -14.35 -6.33 12.40
CA THR A 41 -13.30 -6.34 13.41
C THR A 41 -13.18 -4.97 14.09
N ASP A 42 -12.55 -4.95 15.25
CA ASP A 42 -12.21 -3.70 15.92
C ASP A 42 -10.94 -3.12 15.30
N CYS A 43 -11.13 -2.22 14.34
CA CYS A 43 -10.04 -1.54 13.66
C CYS A 43 -10.43 -0.16 13.14
N ASN A 44 -9.45 0.67 12.90
CA ASN A 44 -9.60 1.93 12.17
C ASN A 44 -9.31 1.67 10.69
N ILE A 45 -10.04 2.32 9.78
CA ILE A 45 -9.87 2.15 8.35
C ILE A 45 -9.75 3.52 7.69
N LEU A 46 -8.67 3.71 6.92
CA LEU A 46 -8.40 4.88 6.11
C LEU A 46 -8.41 4.48 4.63
N LEU A 47 -9.26 5.13 3.82
CA LEU A 47 -9.36 4.94 2.38
C LEU A 47 -9.12 6.28 1.68
N PRO A 48 -7.86 6.69 1.46
CA PRO A 48 -7.59 7.94 0.76
C PRO A 48 -7.89 7.79 -0.73
N GLN A 49 -8.55 8.78 -1.32
CA GLN A 49 -8.75 8.84 -2.76
C GLN A 49 -7.61 9.62 -3.43
N ALA A 50 -6.99 9.02 -4.43
CA ALA A 50 -5.99 9.70 -5.24
C ALA A 50 -6.68 10.66 -6.23
N PRO A 51 -6.23 11.91 -6.35
CA PRO A 51 -6.68 12.81 -7.39
C PRO A 51 -6.39 12.27 -8.81
N PHE A 52 -7.14 12.70 -9.80
CA PHE A 52 -6.83 12.39 -11.20
C PHE A 52 -5.38 12.77 -11.54
N GLY A 53 -4.72 11.91 -12.30
CA GLY A 53 -3.34 12.12 -12.72
C GLY A 53 -2.27 11.76 -11.69
N SER A 54 -2.65 11.26 -10.49
CA SER A 54 -1.70 10.86 -9.43
C SER A 54 -0.95 9.56 -9.73
N ASN A 55 -1.11 8.94 -10.90
CA ASN A 55 -0.50 7.65 -11.22
C ASN A 55 0.91 7.73 -11.82
N ARG A 56 1.52 8.90 -11.92
CA ARG A 56 2.84 9.10 -12.52
C ARG A 56 3.62 10.24 -11.87
N GLY A 57 4.95 10.16 -12.01
CA GLY A 57 5.89 11.23 -11.74
C GLY A 57 5.70 11.91 -10.39
N GLU A 58 5.82 13.22 -10.36
CA GLU A 58 5.75 14.00 -9.14
C GLU A 58 4.37 13.93 -8.47
N ALA A 59 3.28 13.86 -9.24
CA ALA A 59 1.93 13.75 -8.70
C ALA A 59 1.75 12.46 -7.88
N MET A 60 2.31 11.34 -8.34
CA MET A 60 2.33 10.08 -7.58
C MET A 60 3.14 10.24 -6.28
N GLN A 61 4.32 10.84 -6.35
CA GLN A 61 5.16 11.06 -5.18
C GLN A 61 4.49 11.96 -4.13
N ASN A 62 3.80 13.00 -4.58
CA ASN A 62 3.04 13.90 -3.71
C ASN A 62 1.84 13.17 -3.05
N TYR A 63 1.14 12.33 -3.80
CA TYR A 63 0.06 11.49 -3.25
C TYR A 63 0.60 10.53 -2.19
N ILE A 64 1.67 9.79 -2.47
CA ILE A 64 2.31 8.85 -1.53
C ILE A 64 2.70 9.57 -0.23
N LYS A 65 3.38 10.71 -0.31
CA LYS A 65 3.75 11.51 0.87
C LYS A 65 2.52 12.02 1.64
N SER A 66 1.43 12.32 0.92
CA SER A 66 0.18 12.79 1.54
C SER A 66 -0.51 11.69 2.34
N ILE A 67 -0.44 10.42 1.92
CA ILE A 67 -1.00 9.28 2.65
C ILE A 67 -0.36 9.18 4.04
N LYS A 68 0.97 9.19 4.11
CA LYS A 68 1.67 9.17 5.41
C LYS A 68 1.31 10.37 6.27
N ARG A 69 1.34 11.58 5.69
CA ARG A 69 0.97 12.81 6.41
C ARG A 69 -0.47 12.76 6.94
N LEU A 70 -1.39 12.21 6.16
CA LEU A 70 -2.78 12.03 6.57
C LEU A 70 -2.88 11.05 7.74
N ALA A 71 -2.22 9.91 7.66
CA ALA A 71 -2.20 8.92 8.74
C ALA A 71 -1.62 9.49 10.04
N ASP A 72 -0.53 10.27 9.95
CA ASP A 72 0.09 10.93 11.11
C ASP A 72 -0.84 11.93 11.81
N LYS A 73 -1.70 12.61 11.02
CA LYS A 73 -2.57 13.69 11.49
C LYS A 73 -4.02 13.26 11.76
N LEU A 74 -4.32 11.96 11.66
CA LEU A 74 -5.68 11.49 11.97
C LEU A 74 -6.09 11.90 13.38
N PRO A 75 -7.25 12.56 13.56
CA PRO A 75 -7.73 13.02 14.87
C PRO A 75 -8.44 11.89 15.64
N ILE A 76 -7.85 10.68 15.62
CA ILE A 76 -8.36 9.49 16.28
C ILE A 76 -7.22 8.79 17.05
N ASP A 77 -7.57 8.10 18.11
CA ASP A 77 -6.64 7.29 18.89
C ASP A 77 -6.51 5.90 18.24
N PHE A 78 -5.29 5.51 17.86
CA PHE A 78 -5.00 4.20 17.32
C PHE A 78 -3.54 3.77 17.65
N ASP A 79 -3.27 2.47 17.58
CA ASP A 79 -1.94 1.94 17.85
C ASP A 79 -0.98 2.27 16.71
N ARG A 80 -0.03 3.16 16.96
CA ARG A 80 1.00 3.59 16.00
C ARG A 80 1.96 2.49 15.60
N LYS A 81 2.01 1.37 16.33
CA LYS A 81 2.81 0.19 15.99
C LYS A 81 2.05 -0.84 15.16
N ARG A 82 0.74 -0.67 14.97
CA ARG A 82 -0.13 -1.56 14.20
C ARG A 82 -0.79 -0.83 13.03
N ILE A 83 0.04 -0.26 12.15
CA ILE A 83 -0.40 0.35 10.89
C ILE A 83 -0.16 -0.65 9.77
N TYR A 84 -1.23 -1.09 9.12
CA TYR A 84 -1.20 -2.03 8.00
C TYR A 84 -1.59 -1.32 6.71
N ILE A 85 -0.94 -1.70 5.59
CA ILE A 85 -1.23 -1.08 4.30
C ILE A 85 -1.47 -2.15 3.23
N ILE A 86 -2.56 -1.97 2.49
CA ILE A 86 -3.01 -2.89 1.44
C ILE A 86 -3.36 -2.05 0.22
N GLY A 87 -2.96 -2.49 -0.97
CA GLY A 87 -3.30 -1.76 -2.19
C GLY A 87 -3.25 -2.62 -3.43
N THR A 88 -4.10 -2.29 -4.40
CA THR A 88 -4.28 -3.06 -5.64
C THR A 88 -3.87 -2.23 -6.85
N SER A 89 -3.14 -2.80 -7.80
CA SER A 89 -2.73 -2.14 -9.06
C SER A 89 -1.95 -0.85 -8.76
N PHE A 90 -2.42 0.32 -9.18
CA PHE A 90 -1.84 1.61 -8.77
C PHE A 90 -1.66 1.72 -7.24
N GLY A 91 -2.65 1.26 -6.45
CA GLY A 91 -2.53 1.17 -5.00
C GLY A 91 -1.42 0.23 -4.55
N GLY A 92 -1.21 -0.89 -5.25
CA GLY A 92 -0.09 -1.82 -5.02
C GLY A 92 1.26 -1.16 -5.28
N CYS A 93 1.39 -0.38 -6.36
CA CYS A 93 2.58 0.43 -6.62
C CYS A 93 2.83 1.45 -5.49
N CYS A 94 1.76 2.09 -5.00
CA CYS A 94 1.86 3.02 -3.88
C CYS A 94 2.29 2.31 -2.58
N VAL A 95 1.83 1.08 -2.33
CA VAL A 95 2.28 0.27 -1.17
C VAL A 95 3.78 0.04 -1.23
N TRP A 96 4.30 -0.48 -2.35
CA TRP A 96 5.74 -0.69 -2.54
C TRP A 96 6.56 0.59 -2.29
N GLN A 97 6.12 1.71 -2.86
CA GLN A 97 6.79 3.00 -2.68
C GLN A 97 6.72 3.51 -1.24
N LEU A 98 5.58 3.31 -0.55
CA LEU A 98 5.41 3.74 0.84
C LEU A 98 6.33 2.99 1.80
N ILE A 99 6.41 1.66 1.69
CA ILE A 99 7.32 0.87 2.55
C ILE A 99 8.79 1.13 2.21
N TYR A 100 9.11 1.46 0.97
CA TYR A 100 10.45 1.88 0.57
C TYR A 100 10.84 3.25 1.13
N LEU A 101 9.95 4.24 1.04
CA LEU A 101 10.21 5.62 1.51
C LEU A 101 10.18 5.74 3.03
N PHE A 102 9.33 4.95 3.68
CA PHE A 102 9.10 4.99 5.12
C PHE A 102 9.30 3.62 5.75
N PRO A 103 10.55 3.10 5.76
CA PRO A 103 10.84 1.81 6.39
C PRO A 103 10.44 1.82 7.86
N GLU A 104 9.96 0.71 8.37
CA GLU A 104 9.53 0.52 9.76
C GLU A 104 8.28 1.32 10.18
N TYR A 105 7.66 2.08 9.26
CA TYR A 105 6.42 2.80 9.55
C TYR A 105 5.19 1.87 9.57
N PHE A 106 5.24 0.81 8.77
CA PHE A 106 4.14 -0.16 8.64
C PHE A 106 4.47 -1.46 9.35
N ALA A 107 3.51 -1.99 10.10
CA ALA A 107 3.62 -3.29 10.77
C ALA A 107 3.59 -4.46 9.78
N ALA A 108 2.88 -4.31 8.66
CA ALA A 108 2.94 -5.20 7.49
C ALA A 108 2.34 -4.51 6.26
N ALA A 109 2.66 -5.05 5.07
CA ALA A 109 2.23 -4.51 3.79
C ALA A 109 1.72 -5.61 2.85
N VAL A 110 0.67 -5.30 2.09
CA VAL A 110 0.09 -6.20 1.09
C VAL A 110 -0.03 -5.48 -0.25
N PRO A 111 1.05 -5.43 -1.07
CA PRO A 111 0.97 -4.99 -2.45
C PRO A 111 0.34 -6.09 -3.32
N VAL A 112 -0.74 -5.77 -4.03
CA VAL A 112 -1.42 -6.68 -4.95
C VAL A 112 -1.30 -6.14 -6.36
N MET A 113 -0.75 -6.93 -7.28
CA MET A 113 -0.49 -6.58 -8.70
C MET A 113 0.08 -5.16 -8.86
N GLY A 114 1.09 -4.85 -8.03
CA GLY A 114 1.80 -3.57 -8.03
C GLY A 114 3.13 -3.64 -8.77
N SER A 115 3.92 -2.58 -8.64
CA SER A 115 5.31 -2.55 -9.06
C SER A 115 6.08 -1.52 -8.26
N LEU A 116 7.20 -1.92 -7.66
CA LEU A 116 8.15 -0.99 -7.07
C LEU A 116 8.90 -0.23 -8.17
N CYS A 117 9.24 -0.92 -9.24
CA CYS A 117 10.13 -0.46 -10.29
C CYS A 117 9.51 -0.65 -11.69
N PRO A 118 8.51 0.19 -12.06
CA PRO A 118 7.80 0.03 -13.34
C PRO A 118 8.67 0.30 -14.57
N ASP A 119 9.84 0.93 -14.41
CA ASP A 119 10.81 1.20 -15.46
C ASP A 119 11.97 0.18 -15.48
N HIS A 120 11.88 -0.88 -14.70
CA HIS A 120 12.87 -1.96 -14.55
C HIS A 120 14.31 -1.50 -14.23
N ARG A 121 14.46 -0.30 -13.68
CA ARG A 121 15.75 0.25 -13.22
C ARG A 121 15.98 -0.08 -11.76
N TYR A 122 16.14 -1.37 -11.47
CA TYR A 122 16.24 -1.92 -10.12
C TYR A 122 17.44 -1.41 -9.33
N GLU A 123 18.51 -1.03 -10.02
CA GLU A 123 19.74 -0.45 -9.46
C GLU A 123 19.51 0.86 -8.69
N LYS A 124 18.35 1.50 -8.89
CA LYS A 124 17.96 2.70 -8.17
C LYS A 124 17.42 2.44 -6.77
N TYR A 125 17.13 1.16 -6.46
CA TYR A 125 16.48 0.78 -5.22
C TYR A 125 17.42 0.02 -4.29
N ASP A 126 17.52 0.48 -3.05
CA ASP A 126 18.17 -0.27 -1.97
C ASP A 126 17.14 -1.17 -1.28
N PHE A 127 17.09 -2.44 -1.66
CA PHE A 127 16.14 -3.41 -1.14
C PHE A 127 16.28 -3.67 0.37
N ARG A 128 17.43 -3.36 0.98
CA ARG A 128 17.62 -3.45 2.44
C ARG A 128 16.65 -2.57 3.22
N ARG A 129 16.11 -1.53 2.59
CA ARG A 129 15.08 -0.67 3.19
C ARG A 129 13.74 -1.39 3.42
N LEU A 130 13.47 -2.46 2.70
CA LEU A 130 12.21 -3.22 2.75
C LEU A 130 12.27 -4.40 3.73
N VAL A 131 13.47 -4.84 4.13
CA VAL A 131 13.68 -6.09 4.88
C VAL A 131 12.93 -6.14 6.22
N LYS A 132 12.71 -4.98 6.85
CA LYS A 132 12.09 -4.91 8.18
C LYS A 132 10.56 -4.87 8.16
N THR A 133 9.95 -4.69 7.00
CA THR A 133 8.49 -4.69 6.87
C THR A 133 8.05 -6.07 6.40
N PRO A 134 7.27 -6.83 7.16
CA PRO A 134 6.64 -8.05 6.67
C PRO A 134 5.76 -7.77 5.44
N ILE A 135 5.93 -8.54 4.38
CA ILE A 135 5.27 -8.32 3.10
C ILE A 135 4.52 -9.57 2.65
N TRP A 136 3.27 -9.42 2.27
CA TRP A 136 2.54 -10.43 1.53
C TRP A 136 2.17 -9.85 0.16
N ALA A 137 3.01 -10.10 -0.84
CA ALA A 137 2.75 -9.70 -2.22
C ALA A 137 1.91 -10.75 -2.96
N ALA A 138 1.11 -10.30 -3.91
CA ALA A 138 0.34 -11.18 -4.79
C ALA A 138 0.22 -10.55 -6.19
N HIS A 139 0.45 -11.38 -7.22
CA HIS A 139 0.36 -10.96 -8.62
C HIS A 139 -0.13 -12.12 -9.48
N SER A 140 -0.95 -11.85 -10.50
CA SER A 140 -1.38 -12.87 -11.44
C SER A 140 -0.34 -13.02 -12.56
N SER A 141 0.00 -14.27 -12.91
CA SER A 141 0.98 -14.56 -13.96
C SER A 141 0.52 -14.16 -15.36
N ASP A 142 -0.76 -13.89 -15.55
CA ASP A 142 -1.38 -13.46 -16.80
C ASP A 142 -1.77 -11.97 -16.81
N ASP A 143 -1.28 -11.16 -15.85
CA ASP A 143 -1.56 -9.72 -15.84
C ASP A 143 -0.89 -9.03 -17.03
N THR A 144 -1.72 -8.46 -17.90
CA THR A 144 -1.28 -7.73 -19.09
C THR A 144 -1.15 -6.23 -18.88
N ASN A 145 -1.61 -5.69 -17.75
CA ASN A 145 -1.59 -4.26 -17.44
C ASN A 145 -0.39 -3.86 -16.58
N VAL A 146 -0.14 -4.62 -15.52
CA VAL A 146 1.05 -4.47 -14.68
C VAL A 146 1.84 -5.77 -14.76
N ARG A 147 3.02 -5.72 -15.36
CA ARG A 147 3.84 -6.93 -15.57
C ARG A 147 4.33 -7.48 -14.24
N ILE A 148 4.21 -8.80 -14.11
CA ILE A 148 4.60 -9.53 -12.90
C ILE A 148 6.11 -9.47 -12.62
N ASP A 149 6.95 -9.35 -13.66
CA ASP A 149 8.41 -9.42 -13.56
C ASP A 149 9.03 -8.42 -12.57
N SER A 150 8.37 -7.29 -12.30
CA SER A 150 8.82 -6.38 -11.25
C SER A 150 8.62 -6.96 -9.86
N ASP A 151 7.48 -7.58 -9.59
CA ASP A 151 7.20 -8.21 -8.29
C ASP A 151 8.05 -9.48 -8.12
N ASP A 152 8.23 -10.30 -9.18
CA ASP A 152 9.15 -11.45 -9.20
C ASP A 152 10.57 -11.05 -8.79
N TYR A 153 11.09 -9.98 -9.41
CA TYR A 153 12.42 -9.48 -9.07
C TYR A 153 12.51 -8.99 -7.62
N CYS A 154 11.51 -8.21 -7.18
CA CYS A 154 11.48 -7.69 -5.81
C CYS A 154 11.42 -8.83 -4.79
N ALA A 155 10.57 -9.84 -5.02
CA ALA A 155 10.45 -11.00 -4.14
C ALA A 155 11.77 -11.76 -4.05
N ALA A 156 12.40 -12.06 -5.18
CA ALA A 156 13.69 -12.78 -5.24
C ALA A 156 14.81 -12.02 -4.51
N GLU A 157 14.90 -10.69 -4.67
CA GLU A 157 15.92 -9.89 -3.97
C GLU A 157 15.66 -9.83 -2.47
N LEU A 158 14.41 -9.74 -2.05
CA LEU A 158 14.03 -9.71 -0.63
C LEU A 158 14.26 -11.06 0.06
N GLU A 159 13.97 -12.18 -0.62
CA GLU A 159 14.28 -13.53 -0.13
C GLU A 159 15.78 -13.71 0.10
N LYS A 160 16.63 -13.27 -0.86
CA LYS A 160 18.11 -13.31 -0.72
C LYS A 160 18.60 -12.51 0.49
N LEU A 161 17.91 -11.44 0.85
CA LEU A 161 18.22 -10.60 2.00
C LEU A 161 17.63 -11.13 3.32
N GLY A 162 16.88 -12.23 3.29
CA GLY A 162 16.25 -12.83 4.46
C GLY A 162 15.05 -12.04 4.98
N ALA A 163 14.36 -11.28 4.13
CA ALA A 163 13.15 -10.55 4.48
C ALA A 163 11.98 -11.50 4.78
N ASP A 164 11.06 -11.07 5.63
CA ASP A 164 9.78 -11.75 5.83
C ASP A 164 8.83 -11.40 4.67
N ILE A 165 8.98 -12.13 3.58
CA ILE A 165 8.14 -11.97 2.38
C ILE A 165 7.43 -13.27 2.05
N LYS A 166 6.13 -13.16 1.74
CA LYS A 166 5.30 -14.18 1.13
C LYS A 166 4.86 -13.68 -0.24
N TYR A 167 5.10 -14.50 -1.28
CA TYR A 167 4.77 -14.16 -2.67
C TYR A 167 4.15 -15.36 -3.38
#